data_c427fc77bd76af39347dc0bb8d1fb743
#
_entry.id   c427fc77bd76af39347dc0bb8d1fb743
#
_cell.length_a   1.000
_cell.length_b   1.000
_cell.length_c   1.000
_cell.angle_alpha   90.00
_cell.angle_beta   90.00
_cell.angle_gamma   90.00
#
_symmetry.space_group_name_H-M   'P 1'
#
loop_
_entity.id
_entity.type
_entity.pdbx_description
1 polymer ?
#
loop_
_entity_poly.entity_id
_entity_poly.type
_entity_poly.pdbx_seq_one_letter_code
_entity_poly.pdbx_strand_id
1 'polypeptide(L)'
;MPRGSLMRTIQHRGYLLAGVNAGAYKLGYLNPKSGEIEGFEIDLVRELARAIFGDPSRYRLVALSVPQRIPAVQDGRVDIVVDAVTITCYRKTEVDFSTVYYGAQQRVLVPLNSPATDIKAFSDRHVCASAQSTPIQIMNALPAPPKPLGLPQAIDCLVYLQEGRVDAISTDDSILLGFQAQDPNTKIIGGSLDAVPYGMAINRAHPEFVRFVNGVLARLRAHGTWRAIYDKWLGGIPGSNPVLPPARTRADMKLEACR
;
A
#
# COMPACT_ATOMS: atom_id res chain seq x y z
N MET A 1 -24.64 15.79 9.70
CA MET A 1 -23.93 15.53 8.43
C MET A 1 -24.78 16.03 7.28
N PRO A 2 -24.20 16.57 6.19
CA PRO A 2 -24.95 17.03 5.03
C PRO A 2 -25.77 15.87 4.42
N ARG A 3 -26.98 16.19 3.94
CA ARG A 3 -27.79 15.22 3.18
C ARG A 3 -27.00 14.85 1.91
N GLY A 4 -26.85 13.53 1.60
CA GLY A 4 -26.13 13.04 0.42
C GLY A 4 -24.61 12.85 0.61
N SER A 5 -24.04 13.03 1.81
CA SER A 5 -22.62 12.71 2.06
C SER A 5 -22.36 11.21 2.04
N LEU A 6 -21.16 10.80 1.59
CA LEU A 6 -20.73 9.39 1.60
C LEU A 6 -20.82 8.79 3.00
N MET A 7 -20.44 9.54 4.02
CA MET A 7 -20.54 9.12 5.43
C MET A 7 -21.97 8.70 5.80
N ARG A 8 -22.99 9.45 5.35
CA ARG A 8 -24.39 9.10 5.61
C ARG A 8 -24.78 7.82 4.88
N THR A 9 -24.32 7.64 3.66
CA THR A 9 -24.55 6.40 2.89
C THR A 9 -23.92 5.21 3.60
N ILE A 10 -22.68 5.32 4.07
CA ILE A 10 -21.97 4.29 4.84
C ILE A 10 -22.73 3.95 6.12
N GLN A 11 -23.16 4.96 6.90
CA GLN A 11 -23.90 4.77 8.14
C GLN A 11 -25.26 4.10 7.91
N HIS A 12 -25.97 4.51 6.85
CA HIS A 12 -27.27 3.92 6.52
C HIS A 12 -27.13 2.45 6.04
N ARG A 13 -26.06 2.13 5.30
CA ARG A 13 -25.73 0.77 4.88
C ARG A 13 -25.32 -0.12 6.07
N GLY A 14 -24.78 0.47 7.13
CA GLY A 14 -24.41 -0.21 8.37
C GLY A 14 -22.98 -0.81 8.38
N TYR A 15 -22.17 -0.63 7.34
CA TYR A 15 -20.78 -1.07 7.27
C TYR A 15 -19.94 -0.21 6.32
N LEU A 16 -18.62 -0.16 6.56
CA LEU A 16 -17.62 0.43 5.67
C LEU A 16 -17.20 -0.61 4.61
N LEU A 17 -17.14 -0.22 3.34
CA LEU A 17 -16.67 -1.08 2.26
C LEU A 17 -15.25 -0.65 1.84
N ALA A 18 -14.26 -1.48 2.12
CA ALA A 18 -12.85 -1.16 1.89
C ALA A 18 -12.21 -2.09 0.85
N GLY A 19 -11.56 -1.50 -0.16
CA GLY A 19 -10.68 -2.20 -1.09
C GLY A 19 -9.31 -2.41 -0.45
N VAL A 20 -8.80 -3.64 -0.47
CA VAL A 20 -7.59 -4.05 0.23
C VAL A 20 -6.76 -5.04 -0.57
N ASN A 21 -5.49 -5.21 -0.21
CA ASN A 21 -4.67 -6.31 -0.69
C ASN A 21 -5.01 -7.61 0.03
N ALA A 22 -4.81 -8.75 -0.64
CA ALA A 22 -4.92 -10.08 -0.05
C ALA A 22 -3.62 -10.89 -0.17
N GLY A 23 -2.56 -10.33 -0.80
CA GLY A 23 -1.27 -11.00 -1.03
C GLY A 23 -0.06 -10.31 -0.38
N ALA A 24 -0.25 -9.15 0.28
CA ALA A 24 0.84 -8.42 0.95
C ALA A 24 0.97 -8.88 2.41
N TYR A 25 1.88 -9.82 2.66
CA TYR A 25 2.07 -10.45 3.97
C TYR A 25 2.17 -9.44 5.10
N LYS A 26 1.35 -9.60 6.12
CA LYS A 26 1.20 -8.72 7.30
C LYS A 26 0.75 -7.27 7.03
N LEU A 27 0.68 -6.82 5.79
CA LEU A 27 0.03 -5.53 5.43
C LEU A 27 -1.47 -5.73 5.22
N GLY A 28 -1.83 -6.53 4.20
CA GLY A 28 -3.16 -7.02 3.91
C GLY A 28 -3.03 -8.35 3.18
N TYR A 29 -3.25 -9.46 3.87
CA TYR A 29 -3.03 -10.79 3.31
C TYR A 29 -4.09 -11.77 3.79
N LEU A 30 -4.43 -12.71 2.90
CA LEU A 30 -5.29 -13.84 3.26
C LEU A 30 -4.49 -14.81 4.12
N ASN A 31 -4.84 -14.92 5.39
CA ASN A 31 -4.19 -15.85 6.30
C ASN A 31 -4.72 -17.28 6.02
N PRO A 32 -3.86 -18.22 5.59
CA PRO A 32 -4.30 -19.57 5.22
C PRO A 32 -4.81 -20.40 6.42
N LYS A 33 -4.50 -19.99 7.66
CA LYS A 33 -4.96 -20.67 8.86
C LYS A 33 -6.36 -20.23 9.29
N SER A 34 -6.66 -18.92 9.20
CA SER A 34 -7.97 -18.38 9.60
C SER A 34 -8.96 -18.28 8.43
N GLY A 35 -8.47 -18.23 7.18
CA GLY A 35 -9.28 -17.92 6.00
C GLY A 35 -9.68 -16.43 5.90
N GLU A 36 -9.16 -15.57 6.79
CA GLU A 36 -9.51 -14.16 6.86
C GLU A 36 -8.41 -13.28 6.24
N ILE A 37 -8.83 -12.14 5.67
CA ILE A 37 -7.86 -11.10 5.28
C ILE A 37 -7.52 -10.28 6.52
N GLU A 38 -6.24 -10.25 6.89
CA GLU A 38 -5.75 -9.56 8.07
C GLU A 38 -4.44 -8.80 7.78
N GLY A 39 -4.00 -7.95 8.70
CA GLY A 39 -2.76 -7.21 8.56
C GLY A 39 -2.86 -5.78 9.09
N PHE A 40 -1.75 -5.04 8.96
CA PHE A 40 -1.61 -3.66 9.40
C PHE A 40 -2.70 -2.75 8.81
N GLU A 41 -2.94 -2.83 7.51
CA GLU A 41 -3.92 -2.02 6.80
C GLU A 41 -5.36 -2.41 7.17
N ILE A 42 -5.59 -3.69 7.45
CA ILE A 42 -6.91 -4.18 7.88
C ILE A 42 -7.26 -3.65 9.27
N ASP A 43 -6.27 -3.60 10.19
CA ASP A 43 -6.50 -2.99 11.50
C ASP A 43 -6.76 -1.48 11.40
N LEU A 44 -6.18 -0.77 10.43
CA LEU A 44 -6.55 0.62 10.13
C LEU A 44 -8.01 0.73 9.63
N VAL A 45 -8.46 -0.20 8.78
CA VAL A 45 -9.89 -0.26 8.36
C VAL A 45 -10.81 -0.51 9.56
N ARG A 46 -10.43 -1.38 10.50
CA ARG A 46 -11.16 -1.61 11.74
C ARG A 46 -11.31 -0.35 12.58
N GLU A 47 -10.24 0.45 12.68
CA GLU A 47 -10.28 1.71 13.41
C GLU A 47 -11.15 2.77 12.72
N LEU A 48 -11.21 2.78 11.38
CA LEU A 48 -12.17 3.60 10.64
C LEU A 48 -13.61 3.16 10.94
N ALA A 49 -13.89 1.86 10.91
CA ALA A 49 -15.22 1.31 11.25
C ALA A 49 -15.61 1.65 12.69
N ARG A 50 -14.68 1.49 13.65
CA ARG A 50 -14.88 1.92 15.04
C ARG A 50 -15.24 3.40 15.15
N ALA A 51 -14.55 4.26 14.40
CA ALA A 51 -14.82 5.70 14.42
C ALA A 51 -16.16 6.09 13.80
N ILE A 52 -16.67 5.30 12.83
CA ILE A 52 -17.95 5.55 12.15
C ILE A 52 -19.14 5.02 12.98
N PHE A 53 -18.99 3.82 13.57
CA PHE A 53 -20.09 3.05 14.14
C PHE A 53 -19.97 2.78 15.64
N GLY A 54 -18.81 3.06 16.26
CA GLY A 54 -18.49 2.58 17.62
C GLY A 54 -18.11 1.09 17.66
N ASP A 55 -18.20 0.38 16.54
CA ASP A 55 -18.00 -1.06 16.40
C ASP A 55 -16.96 -1.35 15.31
N PRO A 56 -15.78 -1.94 15.66
CA PRO A 56 -14.71 -2.23 14.73
C PRO A 56 -15.01 -3.39 13.77
N SER A 57 -16.09 -4.12 13.97
CA SER A 57 -16.50 -5.24 13.09
C SER A 57 -17.36 -4.81 11.91
N ARG A 58 -17.84 -3.57 11.89
CA ARG A 58 -18.74 -3.05 10.84
C ARG A 58 -17.98 -2.62 9.58
N TYR A 59 -17.31 -3.55 8.93
CA TYR A 59 -16.69 -3.36 7.61
C TYR A 59 -16.85 -4.61 6.75
N ARG A 60 -16.64 -4.45 5.45
CA ARG A 60 -16.48 -5.53 4.48
C ARG A 60 -15.28 -5.23 3.61
N LEU A 61 -14.52 -6.27 3.28
CA LEU A 61 -13.31 -6.18 2.48
C LEU A 61 -13.58 -6.65 1.05
N VAL A 62 -13.00 -5.95 0.09
CA VAL A 62 -12.95 -6.33 -1.31
C VAL A 62 -11.48 -6.47 -1.68
N ALA A 63 -11.02 -7.70 -1.94
CA ALA A 63 -9.67 -7.93 -2.44
C ALA A 63 -9.53 -7.35 -3.86
N LEU A 64 -8.52 -6.51 -4.07
CA LEU A 64 -8.27 -5.84 -5.33
C LEU A 64 -6.87 -6.18 -5.86
N SER A 65 -6.74 -6.28 -7.16
CA SER A 65 -5.44 -6.20 -7.82
C SER A 65 -4.98 -4.75 -7.94
N VAL A 66 -3.67 -4.53 -8.12
CA VAL A 66 -3.11 -3.18 -8.22
C VAL A 66 -3.78 -2.32 -9.30
N PRO A 67 -4.07 -2.82 -10.52
CA PRO A 67 -4.81 -2.04 -11.51
C PRO A 67 -6.25 -1.72 -11.14
N GLN A 68 -6.88 -2.49 -10.25
CA GLN A 68 -8.28 -2.30 -9.86
C GLN A 68 -8.48 -1.23 -8.79
N ARG A 69 -7.44 -0.83 -8.05
CA ARG A 69 -7.54 0.04 -6.87
C ARG A 69 -8.22 1.38 -7.16
N ILE A 70 -7.71 2.12 -8.14
CA ILE A 70 -8.22 3.45 -8.49
C ILE A 70 -9.62 3.36 -9.12
N PRO A 71 -9.86 2.53 -10.16
CA PRO A 71 -11.21 2.37 -10.70
C PRO A 71 -12.25 1.96 -9.66
N ALA A 72 -11.91 1.07 -8.71
CA ALA A 72 -12.86 0.60 -7.70
C ALA A 72 -13.42 1.71 -6.83
N VAL A 73 -12.60 2.70 -6.45
CA VAL A 73 -13.06 3.83 -5.63
C VAL A 73 -13.70 4.92 -6.48
N GLN A 74 -13.29 5.10 -7.74
CA GLN A 74 -13.92 6.03 -8.67
C GLN A 74 -15.35 5.62 -8.99
N ASP A 75 -15.56 4.33 -9.25
CA ASP A 75 -16.86 3.75 -9.61
C ASP A 75 -17.77 3.51 -8.39
N GLY A 76 -17.29 3.79 -7.16
CA GLY A 76 -18.05 3.57 -5.93
C GLY A 76 -18.25 2.09 -5.59
N ARG A 77 -17.46 1.17 -6.16
CA ARG A 77 -17.45 -0.25 -5.78
C ARG A 77 -16.91 -0.46 -4.37
N VAL A 78 -16.10 0.47 -3.89
CA VAL A 78 -15.63 0.57 -2.51
C VAL A 78 -15.70 2.04 -2.06
N ASP A 79 -15.84 2.27 -0.76
CA ASP A 79 -15.85 3.63 -0.19
C ASP A 79 -14.44 4.20 -0.07
N ILE A 80 -13.47 3.33 0.14
CA ILE A 80 -12.07 3.66 0.39
C ILE A 80 -11.17 2.51 -0.07
N VAL A 81 -9.96 2.82 -0.53
CA VAL A 81 -8.91 1.83 -0.80
C VAL A 81 -7.77 2.01 0.20
N VAL A 82 -7.44 0.95 0.93
CA VAL A 82 -6.33 0.85 1.89
C VAL A 82 -5.47 -0.33 1.48
N ASP A 83 -4.53 -0.09 0.57
CA ASP A 83 -3.82 -1.15 -0.16
C ASP A 83 -2.47 -0.60 -0.69
N ALA A 84 -1.57 -0.18 0.19
CA ALA A 84 -0.24 0.30 -0.18
C ALA A 84 -0.24 1.29 -1.37
N VAL A 85 -1.23 2.20 -1.43
CA VAL A 85 -1.39 3.10 -2.56
C VAL A 85 -0.45 4.28 -2.44
N THR A 86 0.64 4.28 -3.21
CA THR A 86 1.56 5.41 -3.29
C THR A 86 0.84 6.67 -3.74
N ILE A 87 0.99 7.74 -2.98
CA ILE A 87 0.51 9.07 -3.36
C ILE A 87 1.41 9.61 -4.47
N THR A 88 0.87 9.80 -5.67
CA THR A 88 1.57 10.42 -6.81
C THR A 88 0.76 11.57 -7.37
N CYS A 89 1.42 12.49 -8.10
CA CYS A 89 0.73 13.60 -8.76
C CYS A 89 -0.34 13.11 -9.74
N TYR A 90 -0.01 12.11 -10.54
CA TYR A 90 -0.96 11.51 -11.47
C TYR A 90 -2.19 10.97 -10.74
N ARG A 91 -2.01 10.16 -9.69
CA ARG A 91 -3.15 9.59 -8.95
C ARG A 91 -4.00 10.65 -8.24
N LYS A 92 -3.39 11.80 -7.85
CA LYS A 92 -4.16 12.94 -7.30
C LYS A 92 -5.08 13.61 -8.33
N THR A 93 -4.87 13.41 -9.61
CA THR A 93 -5.83 13.86 -10.63
C THR A 93 -7.03 12.92 -10.72
N GLU A 94 -6.89 11.68 -10.28
CA GLU A 94 -7.89 10.62 -10.38
C GLU A 94 -8.71 10.46 -9.08
N VAL A 95 -8.05 10.55 -7.92
CA VAL A 95 -8.65 10.35 -6.59
C VAL A 95 -8.09 11.35 -5.58
N ASP A 96 -8.80 11.52 -4.46
CA ASP A 96 -8.26 12.19 -3.28
C ASP A 96 -7.57 11.15 -2.36
N PHE A 97 -6.62 11.64 -1.55
CA PHE A 97 -5.88 10.81 -0.60
C PHE A 97 -6.05 11.31 0.83
N SER A 98 -5.99 10.38 1.77
CA SER A 98 -5.74 10.73 3.17
C SER A 98 -4.34 11.34 3.34
N THR A 99 -4.03 11.82 4.55
CA THR A 99 -2.65 12.02 4.98
C THR A 99 -1.89 10.71 4.90
N VAL A 100 -0.56 10.80 4.73
CA VAL A 100 0.31 9.61 4.66
C VAL A 100 0.13 8.78 5.93
N TYR A 101 -0.22 7.50 5.81
CA TYR A 101 -0.32 6.60 6.95
C TYR A 101 0.89 5.69 7.11
N TYR A 102 1.71 5.52 6.06
CA TYR A 102 2.95 4.74 6.07
C TYR A 102 3.95 5.33 5.08
N GLY A 103 5.25 5.34 5.45
CA GLY A 103 6.33 5.76 4.57
C GLY A 103 7.14 4.54 4.12
N ALA A 104 7.00 4.15 2.87
CA ALA A 104 7.78 3.07 2.26
C ALA A 104 8.81 3.61 1.28
N GLN A 105 9.72 2.74 0.85
CA GLN A 105 10.74 3.02 -0.14
C GLN A 105 10.78 1.90 -1.17
N GLN A 106 10.88 2.23 -2.45
CA GLN A 106 11.08 1.21 -3.46
C GLN A 106 12.49 0.64 -3.39
N ARG A 107 12.60 -0.69 -3.37
CA ARG A 107 13.86 -1.45 -3.33
C ARG A 107 13.81 -2.64 -4.27
N VAL A 108 14.84 -3.48 -4.23
CA VAL A 108 14.97 -4.66 -5.09
C VAL A 108 15.18 -5.91 -4.25
N LEU A 109 14.44 -6.99 -4.56
CA LEU A 109 14.61 -8.33 -4.01
C LEU A 109 15.20 -9.24 -5.07
N VAL A 110 16.16 -10.06 -4.67
CA VAL A 110 16.84 -11.03 -5.53
C VAL A 110 17.01 -12.37 -4.82
N PRO A 111 17.32 -13.46 -5.53
CA PRO A 111 17.76 -14.71 -4.90
C PRO A 111 18.99 -14.49 -4.01
N LEU A 112 19.08 -15.24 -2.92
CA LEU A 112 20.13 -15.08 -1.90
C LEU A 112 21.55 -15.21 -2.49
N ASN A 113 21.72 -16.09 -3.47
CA ASN A 113 22.98 -16.34 -4.18
C ASN A 113 23.29 -15.34 -5.30
N SER A 114 22.42 -14.38 -5.58
CA SER A 114 22.64 -13.36 -6.61
C SER A 114 23.86 -12.51 -6.27
N PRO A 115 24.79 -12.26 -7.20
CA PRO A 115 25.94 -11.37 -7.00
C PRO A 115 25.55 -9.87 -7.12
N ALA A 116 24.34 -9.57 -7.54
CA ALA A 116 23.85 -8.19 -7.73
C ALA A 116 23.83 -7.42 -6.41
N THR A 117 24.24 -6.16 -6.44
CA THR A 117 24.29 -5.26 -5.28
C THR A 117 23.28 -4.11 -5.38
N ASP A 118 22.80 -3.80 -6.57
CA ASP A 118 21.78 -2.76 -6.82
C ASP A 118 21.01 -2.99 -8.14
N ILE A 119 20.06 -2.11 -8.45
CA ILE A 119 19.20 -2.21 -9.64
C ILE A 119 19.97 -2.11 -10.96
N LYS A 120 21.14 -1.49 -10.99
CA LYS A 120 21.95 -1.30 -12.20
C LYS A 120 22.43 -2.62 -12.78
N ALA A 121 22.58 -3.66 -11.94
CA ALA A 121 22.93 -5.01 -12.37
C ALA A 121 21.88 -5.66 -13.28
N PHE A 122 20.67 -5.07 -13.38
CA PHE A 122 19.52 -5.60 -14.13
C PHE A 122 19.20 -4.81 -15.39
N SER A 123 20.11 -3.96 -15.89
CA SER A 123 19.95 -3.36 -17.21
C SER A 123 19.67 -4.46 -18.24
N ASP A 124 18.62 -4.28 -19.05
CA ASP A 124 18.13 -5.26 -20.03
C ASP A 124 17.67 -6.64 -19.48
N ARG A 125 17.62 -6.82 -18.15
CA ARG A 125 17.12 -8.03 -17.50
C ARG A 125 15.67 -7.89 -17.05
N HIS A 126 14.99 -9.02 -16.86
CA HIS A 126 13.58 -9.03 -16.42
C HIS A 126 13.47 -8.74 -14.93
N VAL A 127 12.80 -7.63 -14.58
CA VAL A 127 12.48 -7.27 -13.21
C VAL A 127 10.96 -7.17 -13.05
N CYS A 128 10.42 -8.00 -12.14
CA CYS A 128 8.98 -8.06 -11.91
C CYS A 128 8.50 -6.97 -10.95
N ALA A 129 7.33 -6.44 -11.23
CA ALA A 129 6.55 -5.57 -10.35
C ALA A 129 5.04 -5.72 -10.63
N SER A 130 4.19 -5.14 -9.79
CA SER A 130 2.76 -5.10 -10.12
C SER A 130 2.49 -4.23 -11.33
N ALA A 131 1.63 -4.68 -12.22
CA ALA A 131 1.20 -3.91 -13.38
C ALA A 131 0.58 -2.56 -12.97
N GLN A 132 0.82 -1.51 -13.75
CA GLN A 132 0.33 -0.15 -13.51
C GLN A 132 0.73 0.43 -12.13
N SER A 133 1.80 -0.09 -11.55
CA SER A 133 2.34 0.36 -10.26
C SER A 133 3.37 1.48 -10.42
N THR A 134 3.59 2.24 -9.35
CA THR A 134 4.67 3.22 -9.25
C THR A 134 6.06 2.59 -9.45
N PRO A 135 6.38 1.40 -8.90
CA PRO A 135 7.61 0.69 -9.19
C PRO A 135 7.95 0.53 -10.68
N ILE A 136 6.99 0.20 -11.54
CA ILE A 136 7.23 0.13 -12.99
C ILE A 136 7.61 1.51 -13.55
N GLN A 137 6.91 2.58 -13.13
CA GLN A 137 7.19 3.93 -13.60
C GLN A 137 8.61 4.37 -13.21
N ILE A 138 9.02 4.10 -11.97
CA ILE A 138 10.35 4.44 -11.45
C ILE A 138 11.42 3.65 -12.21
N MET A 139 11.25 2.35 -12.42
CA MET A 139 12.19 1.54 -13.20
C MET A 139 12.36 2.05 -14.63
N ASN A 140 11.26 2.41 -15.30
CA ASN A 140 11.29 2.96 -16.66
C ASN A 140 12.00 4.32 -16.74
N ALA A 141 12.05 5.09 -15.65
CA ALA A 141 12.72 6.39 -15.59
C ALA A 141 14.23 6.29 -15.27
N LEU A 142 14.75 5.10 -15.01
CA LEU A 142 16.19 4.92 -14.75
C LEU A 142 17.03 5.17 -16.03
N PRO A 143 18.28 5.67 -15.90
CA PRO A 143 19.15 5.88 -17.05
C PRO A 143 19.48 4.61 -17.85
N ALA A 144 19.49 3.46 -17.17
CA ALA A 144 19.67 2.13 -17.76
C ALA A 144 18.56 1.22 -17.21
N PRO A 145 17.34 1.31 -17.78
CA PRO A 145 16.19 0.61 -17.23
C PRO A 145 16.31 -0.91 -17.42
N PRO A 146 15.79 -1.70 -16.46
CA PRO A 146 15.54 -3.11 -16.69
C PRO A 146 14.41 -3.30 -17.70
N LYS A 147 14.06 -4.55 -17.99
CA LYS A 147 12.82 -4.92 -18.73
C LYS A 147 11.71 -5.23 -17.71
N PRO A 148 10.81 -4.29 -17.38
CA PRO A 148 9.80 -4.53 -16.36
C PRO A 148 8.78 -5.56 -16.85
N LEU A 149 8.51 -6.56 -16.02
CA LEU A 149 7.39 -7.48 -16.19
C LEU A 149 6.28 -7.12 -15.20
N GLY A 150 5.13 -6.70 -15.70
CA GLY A 150 3.97 -6.31 -14.88
C GLY A 150 3.00 -7.46 -14.66
N LEU A 151 2.79 -7.89 -13.39
CA LEU A 151 1.78 -8.87 -13.01
C LEU A 151 0.64 -8.22 -12.20
N PRO A 152 -0.58 -8.82 -12.15
CA PRO A 152 -1.71 -8.22 -11.43
C PRO A 152 -1.44 -8.02 -9.93
N GLN A 153 -0.74 -8.95 -9.29
CA GLN A 153 -0.39 -8.93 -7.87
C GLN A 153 1.13 -8.99 -7.67
N ALA A 154 1.64 -8.32 -6.64
CA ALA A 154 3.07 -8.38 -6.33
C ALA A 154 3.53 -9.77 -5.89
N ILE A 155 2.66 -10.54 -5.23
CA ILE A 155 2.98 -11.91 -4.78
C ILE A 155 3.24 -12.84 -5.95
N ASP A 156 2.61 -12.63 -7.11
CA ASP A 156 2.86 -13.44 -8.30
C ASP A 156 4.32 -13.30 -8.77
N CYS A 157 4.94 -12.13 -8.53
CA CYS A 157 6.35 -11.91 -8.82
C CYS A 157 7.27 -12.82 -8.00
N LEU A 158 6.89 -13.15 -6.76
CA LEU A 158 7.69 -14.06 -5.93
C LEU A 158 7.73 -15.46 -6.54
N VAL A 159 6.61 -15.95 -7.04
CA VAL A 159 6.53 -17.23 -7.76
C VAL A 159 7.42 -17.20 -9.01
N TYR A 160 7.33 -16.13 -9.81
CA TYR A 160 8.15 -15.97 -11.01
C TYR A 160 9.65 -15.90 -10.71
N LEU A 161 10.05 -15.30 -9.58
CA LEU A 161 11.43 -15.28 -9.13
C LEU A 161 11.90 -16.69 -8.73
N GLN A 162 11.08 -17.43 -7.99
CA GLN A 162 11.36 -18.81 -7.58
C GLN A 162 11.49 -19.77 -8.77
N GLU A 163 10.70 -19.55 -9.82
CA GLU A 163 10.75 -20.30 -11.08
C GLU A 163 11.89 -19.87 -12.01
N GLY A 164 12.66 -18.82 -11.67
CA GLY A 164 13.71 -18.26 -12.52
C GLY A 164 13.23 -17.57 -13.78
N ARG A 165 11.96 -17.17 -13.83
CA ARG A 165 11.32 -16.47 -14.96
C ARG A 165 11.61 -14.98 -14.96
N VAL A 166 12.04 -14.43 -13.82
CA VAL A 166 12.54 -13.06 -13.67
C VAL A 166 13.80 -13.08 -12.83
N ASP A 167 14.66 -12.07 -13.02
CA ASP A 167 15.95 -11.97 -12.35
C ASP A 167 15.85 -11.28 -10.97
N ALA A 168 14.81 -10.43 -10.80
CA ALA A 168 14.59 -9.67 -9.58
C ALA A 168 13.12 -9.23 -9.47
N ILE A 169 12.73 -8.76 -8.27
CA ILE A 169 11.48 -8.06 -8.00
C ILE A 169 11.80 -6.66 -7.53
N SER A 170 11.13 -5.63 -8.06
CA SER A 170 11.23 -4.28 -7.54
C SER A 170 9.87 -3.78 -7.11
N THR A 171 9.73 -3.54 -5.82
CA THR A 171 8.52 -2.96 -5.20
C THR A 171 8.88 -2.31 -3.86
N ASP A 172 7.88 -1.95 -3.09
CA ASP A 172 8.00 -1.26 -1.81
C ASP A 172 8.66 -2.19 -0.75
N ASP A 173 9.57 -1.66 0.03
CA ASP A 173 10.33 -2.40 1.06
C ASP A 173 9.41 -3.14 2.05
N SER A 174 8.28 -2.55 2.42
CA SER A 174 7.28 -3.18 3.27
C SER A 174 6.71 -4.49 2.68
N ILE A 175 6.56 -4.55 1.34
CA ILE A 175 6.11 -5.75 0.61
C ILE A 175 7.27 -6.73 0.48
N LEU A 176 8.47 -6.26 0.10
CA LEU A 176 9.66 -7.11 -0.06
C LEU A 176 10.07 -7.79 1.24
N LEU A 177 9.97 -7.10 2.37
CA LEU A 177 10.21 -7.70 3.70
C LEU A 177 9.22 -8.84 3.98
N GLY A 178 7.98 -8.69 3.54
CA GLY A 178 6.98 -9.76 3.59
C GLY A 178 7.34 -10.96 2.71
N PHE A 179 7.90 -10.73 1.52
CA PHE A 179 8.38 -11.81 0.64
C PHE A 179 9.60 -12.52 1.23
N GLN A 180 10.57 -11.75 1.76
CA GLN A 180 11.74 -12.32 2.43
C GLN A 180 11.35 -13.17 3.67
N ALA A 181 10.32 -12.75 4.40
CA ALA A 181 9.80 -13.53 5.53
C ALA A 181 9.14 -14.85 5.08
N GLN A 182 8.60 -14.92 3.87
CA GLN A 182 7.98 -16.12 3.28
C GLN A 182 9.01 -16.99 2.53
N ASP A 183 10.07 -16.37 1.98
CA ASP A 183 11.15 -17.06 1.27
C ASP A 183 12.52 -16.58 1.76
N PRO A 184 13.12 -17.27 2.74
CA PRO A 184 14.46 -16.95 3.25
C PRO A 184 15.59 -17.09 2.23
N ASN A 185 15.34 -17.72 1.06
CA ASN A 185 16.31 -17.81 -0.03
C ASN A 185 16.39 -16.53 -0.88
N THR A 186 15.83 -15.44 -0.38
CA THR A 186 15.87 -14.13 -1.02
C THR A 186 16.57 -13.10 -0.14
N LYS A 187 17.03 -12.01 -0.76
CA LYS A 187 17.61 -10.85 -0.07
C LYS A 187 17.22 -9.55 -0.74
N ILE A 188 17.04 -8.50 0.07
CA ILE A 188 16.81 -7.14 -0.40
C ILE A 188 18.17 -6.47 -0.61
N ILE A 189 18.39 -5.88 -1.79
CA ILE A 189 19.64 -5.25 -2.18
C ILE A 189 19.49 -3.76 -2.48
N GLY A 190 20.61 -3.05 -2.54
CA GLY A 190 20.70 -1.63 -2.88
C GLY A 190 20.07 -0.70 -1.86
N GLY A 191 20.15 0.59 -2.13
CA GLY A 191 19.45 1.65 -1.41
C GLY A 191 18.03 1.84 -1.91
N SER A 192 17.38 2.89 -1.39
CA SER A 192 16.07 3.36 -1.90
C SER A 192 16.21 3.85 -3.33
N LEU A 193 15.33 3.40 -4.21
CA LEU A 193 15.18 3.95 -5.56
C LEU A 193 14.34 5.22 -5.55
N ASP A 194 13.29 5.24 -4.72
CA ASP A 194 12.44 6.41 -4.48
C ASP A 194 11.62 6.22 -3.19
N ALA A 195 11.12 7.34 -2.65
CA ALA A 195 10.17 7.33 -1.54
C ALA A 195 8.74 7.11 -2.07
N VAL A 196 8.03 6.15 -1.48
CA VAL A 196 6.68 5.77 -1.89
C VAL A 196 5.70 5.89 -0.71
N PRO A 197 5.25 7.11 -0.38
CA PRO A 197 4.35 7.36 0.75
C PRO A 197 2.96 6.80 0.46
N TYR A 198 2.38 6.04 1.42
CA TYR A 198 1.04 5.46 1.29
C TYR A 198 -0.04 6.40 1.80
N GLY A 199 -1.09 6.56 1.00
CA GLY A 199 -2.34 7.20 1.37
C GLY A 199 -3.54 6.30 1.09
N MET A 200 -4.60 6.48 1.86
CA MET A 200 -5.88 5.85 1.58
C MET A 200 -6.57 6.60 0.45
N ALA A 201 -6.91 5.90 -0.64
CA ALA A 201 -7.56 6.53 -1.79
C ALA A 201 -9.08 6.63 -1.59
N ILE A 202 -9.64 7.78 -1.90
CA ILE A 202 -11.05 8.14 -1.71
C ILE A 202 -11.54 8.87 -2.96
N ASN A 203 -12.78 8.63 -3.36
CA ASN A 203 -13.38 9.34 -4.50
C ASN A 203 -13.38 10.85 -4.26
N ARG A 204 -12.94 11.63 -5.26
CA ARG A 204 -12.82 13.10 -5.21
C ARG A 204 -14.15 13.82 -4.95
N ALA A 205 -15.28 13.17 -5.22
CA ALA A 205 -16.59 13.71 -4.91
C ALA A 205 -16.86 13.84 -3.39
N HIS A 206 -16.00 13.23 -2.52
CA HIS A 206 -16.22 13.11 -1.09
C HIS A 206 -15.11 13.72 -0.22
N PRO A 207 -14.78 15.02 -0.39
CA PRO A 207 -13.72 15.67 0.40
C PRO A 207 -14.01 15.72 1.91
N GLU A 208 -15.29 15.62 2.30
CA GLU A 208 -15.70 15.52 3.70
C GLU A 208 -15.28 14.19 4.32
N PHE A 209 -15.30 13.09 3.55
CA PHE A 209 -14.86 11.79 4.01
C PHE A 209 -13.33 11.76 4.15
N VAL A 210 -12.59 12.42 3.25
CA VAL A 210 -11.14 12.61 3.39
C VAL A 210 -10.79 13.31 4.71
N ARG A 211 -11.52 14.40 5.06
CA ARG A 211 -11.30 15.11 6.33
C ARG A 211 -11.59 14.23 7.54
N PHE A 212 -12.64 13.41 7.48
CA PHE A 212 -12.96 12.47 8.53
C PHE A 212 -11.84 11.43 8.71
N VAL A 213 -11.39 10.78 7.64
CA VAL A 213 -10.30 9.79 7.64
C VAL A 213 -9.01 10.41 8.20
N ASN A 214 -8.66 11.62 7.79
CA ASN A 214 -7.50 12.35 8.32
C ASN A 214 -7.61 12.60 9.82
N GLY A 215 -8.81 12.96 10.30
CA GLY A 215 -9.07 13.12 11.75
C GLY A 215 -8.91 11.81 12.52
N VAL A 216 -9.32 10.68 11.94
CA VAL A 216 -9.10 9.35 12.54
C VAL A 216 -7.60 9.04 12.59
N LEU A 217 -6.88 9.17 11.47
CA LEU A 217 -5.42 8.91 11.44
C LEU A 217 -4.65 9.78 12.42
N ALA A 218 -5.00 11.06 12.55
CA ALA A 218 -4.39 11.97 13.51
C ALA A 218 -4.59 11.49 14.96
N ARG A 219 -5.80 11.02 15.31
CA ARG A 219 -6.10 10.47 16.64
C ARG A 219 -5.33 9.16 16.89
N LEU A 220 -5.29 8.24 15.93
CA LEU A 220 -4.53 6.99 16.07
C LEU A 220 -3.06 7.26 16.37
N ARG A 221 -2.48 8.28 15.76
CA ARG A 221 -1.09 8.72 16.02
C ARG A 221 -0.96 9.33 17.41
N ALA A 222 -1.82 10.27 17.75
CA ALA A 222 -1.75 10.99 19.04
C ALA A 222 -1.91 10.07 20.25
N HIS A 223 -2.71 9.01 20.12
CA HIS A 223 -2.96 8.03 21.19
C HIS A 223 -2.05 6.79 21.13
N GLY A 224 -1.07 6.74 20.23
CA GLY A 224 -0.16 5.60 20.09
C GLY A 224 -0.79 4.35 19.45
N THR A 225 -2.07 4.38 19.09
CA THR A 225 -2.77 3.23 18.49
C THR A 225 -2.15 2.82 17.16
N TRP A 226 -1.76 3.80 16.34
CA TRP A 226 -1.05 3.51 15.10
C TRP A 226 0.25 2.72 15.37
N ARG A 227 1.01 3.12 16.39
CA ARG A 227 2.25 2.45 16.77
C ARG A 227 1.98 1.03 17.26
N ALA A 228 0.95 0.82 18.06
CA ALA A 228 0.57 -0.51 18.54
C ALA A 228 0.17 -1.45 17.39
N ILE A 229 -0.59 -0.94 16.39
CA ILE A 229 -0.94 -1.70 15.19
C ILE A 229 0.32 -2.04 14.39
N TYR A 230 1.23 -1.08 14.21
CA TYR A 230 2.51 -1.30 13.54
C TYR A 230 3.33 -2.39 14.23
N ASP A 231 3.53 -2.28 15.55
CA ASP A 231 4.34 -3.23 16.33
C ASP A 231 3.74 -4.64 16.28
N LYS A 232 2.41 -4.75 16.31
CA LYS A 232 1.68 -6.02 16.18
C LYS A 232 1.99 -6.74 14.86
N TRP A 233 2.00 -6.02 13.76
CA TRP A 233 2.07 -6.63 12.43
C TRP A 233 3.46 -6.60 11.82
N LEU A 234 4.13 -5.47 11.89
CA LEU A 234 5.37 -5.18 11.17
C LEU A 234 6.59 -5.09 12.07
N GLY A 235 6.43 -4.74 13.36
CA GLY A 235 7.53 -4.52 14.29
C GLY A 235 8.46 -5.70 14.51
N GLY A 236 7.97 -6.93 14.31
CA GLY A 236 8.78 -8.16 14.39
C GLY A 236 9.44 -8.59 13.07
N ILE A 237 9.29 -7.82 11.99
CA ILE A 237 9.94 -8.12 10.70
C ILE A 237 11.31 -7.45 10.69
N PRO A 238 12.44 -8.20 10.56
CA PRO A 238 13.77 -7.62 10.48
C PRO A 238 13.88 -6.60 9.34
N GLY A 239 14.43 -5.41 9.62
CA GLY A 239 14.56 -4.33 8.65
C GLY A 239 13.33 -3.44 8.48
N SER A 240 12.20 -3.78 9.13
CA SER A 240 11.04 -2.87 9.17
C SER A 240 11.41 -1.59 9.94
N ASN A 241 11.08 -0.43 9.38
CA ASN A 241 11.33 0.86 10.01
C ASN A 241 10.03 1.64 10.17
N PRO A 242 9.63 1.98 11.42
CA PRO A 242 8.38 2.69 11.68
C PRO A 242 8.46 4.19 11.41
N VAL A 243 9.23 4.64 10.41
CA VAL A 243 9.29 6.07 10.09
C VAL A 243 7.92 6.54 9.62
N LEU A 244 7.17 7.13 10.55
CA LEU A 244 6.02 7.94 10.19
C LEU A 244 6.54 9.24 9.58
N PRO A 245 6.21 9.52 8.32
CA PRO A 245 6.43 10.86 7.82
C PRO A 245 5.69 11.86 8.73
N PRO A 246 6.22 13.07 8.95
CA PRO A 246 5.50 14.08 9.69
C PRO A 246 4.08 14.24 9.12
N ALA A 247 3.11 14.54 9.99
CA ALA A 247 1.74 14.77 9.57
C ALA A 247 1.73 15.97 8.60
N ARG A 248 1.83 15.70 7.30
CA ARG A 248 1.80 16.73 6.27
C ARG A 248 0.36 17.12 6.00
N THR A 249 0.10 18.40 5.94
CA THR A 249 -1.21 18.94 5.59
C THR A 249 -1.51 18.68 4.09
N ARG A 250 -2.79 18.78 3.70
CA ARG A 250 -3.18 18.71 2.28
C ARG A 250 -2.45 19.76 1.41
N ALA A 251 -2.09 20.89 1.99
CA ALA A 251 -1.32 21.95 1.33
C ALA A 251 0.13 21.50 1.07
N ASP A 252 0.79 20.91 2.06
CA ASP A 252 2.18 20.43 1.95
C ASP A 252 2.30 19.32 0.90
N MET A 253 1.32 18.42 0.86
CA MET A 253 1.27 17.35 -0.17
C MET A 253 0.98 17.89 -1.58
N LYS A 254 0.32 19.06 -1.72
CA LYS A 254 0.07 19.66 -3.03
C LYS A 254 1.32 20.29 -3.65
N LEU A 255 2.22 20.83 -2.84
CA LEU A 255 3.34 21.63 -3.32
C LEU A 255 4.62 20.83 -3.59
N GLU A 256 4.92 19.81 -2.78
CA GLU A 256 6.19 19.08 -2.89
C GLU A 256 6.14 17.86 -3.82
N ALA A 257 5.01 17.21 -3.94
CA ALA A 257 4.89 15.95 -4.70
C ALA A 257 4.49 16.14 -6.18
N CYS A 258 4.30 17.39 -6.63
CA CYS A 258 3.87 17.70 -7.99
C CYS A 258 4.77 18.77 -8.67
N ARG A 259 6.02 18.85 -8.26
CA ARG A 259 7.04 19.65 -8.96
C ARG A 259 7.88 18.81 -9.88
#